data_6f6792429a73d4a967db630f976e11d0
#
_entry.id   6f6792429a73d4a967db630f976e11d0
#
_cell.length_a   1.000
_cell.length_b   1.000
_cell.length_c   1.000
_cell.angle_alpha   90.00
_cell.angle_beta   90.00
_cell.angle_gamma   90.00
#
_symmetry.space_group_name_H-M   'P 1'
#
loop_
_entity.id
_entity.type
_entity.pdbx_description
1 polymer ?
#
loop_
_entity_poly.entity_id
_entity_poly.type
_entity_poly.pdbx_seq_one_letter_code
_entity_poly.pdbx_strand_id
1 'polypeptide(L)'
;MEFKAYKMDGLGNDFVIIDQRQSQIKLTKDQIKKICNRNFIGCDQLIFINKNLKIDASLEFYNSDGSTSGACGNGTRCVAYLLSREMNKNEITLATETGNLESKVLGEKLVETKIGPAKTKWNEIPLLRELNTNNLNYKIIDKNKKEYFGGTAVNVGNPHIVFFINNIEDFNLEKIGPEIENDKLFTEKCNVTLAKIINKNHIKVKVWERGAGLTKACGTAACATAYSAKINGKINNKTDIEFEMGKLSISIDEKENISMSGPVSNINQIDIKI
;
A
#
# COMPACT_ATOMS: atom_id res chain seq x y z
N MET A 1 -18.18 -15.20 21.42
CA MET A 1 -16.78 -14.96 21.85
C MET A 1 -16.63 -13.47 22.11
N GLU A 2 -15.91 -13.08 23.20
CA GLU A 2 -15.65 -11.67 23.53
C GLU A 2 -14.14 -11.46 23.70
N PHE A 3 -13.59 -10.40 23.06
CA PHE A 3 -12.18 -10.07 23.10
C PHE A 3 -11.92 -8.59 22.78
N LYS A 4 -10.76 -8.09 23.19
CA LYS A 4 -10.31 -6.72 22.89
C LYS A 4 -9.58 -6.66 21.56
N ALA A 5 -9.78 -5.56 20.85
CA ALA A 5 -9.09 -5.23 19.61
C ALA A 5 -8.78 -3.73 19.56
N TYR A 6 -8.06 -3.29 18.53
CA TYR A 6 -7.79 -1.89 18.30
C TYR A 6 -8.35 -1.48 16.93
N LYS A 7 -8.94 -0.30 16.87
CA LYS A 7 -9.36 0.35 15.63
C LYS A 7 -8.37 1.47 15.30
N MET A 8 -7.75 1.39 14.14
CA MET A 8 -6.79 2.38 13.66
C MET A 8 -6.95 2.59 12.15
N ASP A 9 -6.41 3.67 11.63
CA ASP A 9 -6.30 3.91 10.19
C ASP A 9 -4.97 4.56 9.82
N GLY A 10 -4.58 4.38 8.54
CA GLY A 10 -3.48 5.06 7.89
C GLY A 10 -3.97 5.67 6.59
N LEU A 11 -4.18 6.99 6.58
CA LEU A 11 -4.72 7.73 5.43
C LEU A 11 -6.10 7.22 4.96
N GLY A 12 -7.01 6.97 5.90
CA GLY A 12 -8.37 6.55 5.62
C GLY A 12 -8.53 5.08 5.24
N ASN A 13 -7.44 4.33 5.13
CA ASN A 13 -7.46 2.87 5.07
C ASN A 13 -7.49 2.34 6.50
N ASP A 14 -8.61 1.76 6.93
CA ASP A 14 -8.89 1.46 8.33
C ASP A 14 -8.81 -0.04 8.66
N PHE A 15 -8.37 -0.30 9.88
CA PHE A 15 -8.04 -1.63 10.36
C PHE A 15 -8.71 -1.95 11.68
N VAL A 16 -9.11 -3.21 11.84
CA VAL A 16 -9.30 -3.86 13.13
C VAL A 16 -8.05 -4.71 13.42
N ILE A 17 -7.35 -4.40 14.49
CA ILE A 17 -6.10 -5.04 14.88
C ILE A 17 -6.35 -5.87 16.13
N ILE A 18 -6.08 -7.17 16.06
CA ILE A 18 -6.27 -8.15 17.13
C ILE A 18 -4.90 -8.63 17.58
N ASP A 19 -4.55 -8.32 18.81
CA ASP A 19 -3.31 -8.80 19.41
C ASP A 19 -3.53 -10.18 20.06
N GLN A 20 -2.95 -11.21 19.44
CA GLN A 20 -3.02 -12.57 19.95
C GLN A 20 -1.64 -13.12 20.37
N ARG A 21 -0.69 -12.25 20.68
CA ARG A 21 0.65 -12.67 21.15
C ARG A 21 0.62 -13.45 22.46
N GLN A 22 -0.36 -13.18 23.32
CA GLN A 22 -0.52 -13.85 24.62
C GLN A 22 -1.59 -14.94 24.60
N SER A 23 -2.69 -14.75 23.86
CA SER A 23 -3.83 -15.65 23.82
C SER A 23 -4.34 -15.77 22.40
N GLN A 24 -4.33 -16.97 21.85
CA GLN A 24 -4.73 -17.21 20.46
C GLN A 24 -6.24 -17.04 20.29
N ILE A 25 -6.63 -16.24 19.30
CA ILE A 25 -8.01 -15.99 18.91
C ILE A 25 -8.19 -16.59 17.51
N LYS A 26 -9.04 -17.61 17.39
CA LYS A 26 -9.36 -18.25 16.12
C LYS A 26 -10.69 -17.72 15.60
N LEU A 27 -10.66 -17.06 14.44
CA LEU A 27 -11.85 -16.58 13.76
C LEU A 27 -12.07 -17.39 12.47
N THR A 28 -13.33 -17.72 12.21
CA THR A 28 -13.73 -18.26 10.92
C THR A 28 -13.77 -17.15 9.87
N LYS A 29 -13.75 -17.51 8.59
CA LYS A 29 -13.89 -16.56 7.48
C LYS A 29 -15.15 -15.70 7.60
N ASP A 30 -16.28 -16.29 8.03
CA ASP A 30 -17.54 -15.56 8.19
C ASP A 30 -17.52 -14.58 9.37
N GLN A 31 -16.79 -14.92 10.44
CA GLN A 31 -16.58 -14.02 11.57
C GLN A 31 -15.69 -12.83 11.15
N ILE A 32 -14.65 -13.04 10.36
CA ILE A 32 -13.83 -11.96 9.78
C ILE A 32 -14.70 -11.04 8.92
N LYS A 33 -15.49 -11.58 7.99
CA LYS A 33 -16.43 -10.81 7.19
C LYS A 33 -17.41 -9.99 8.05
N LYS A 34 -17.94 -10.59 9.12
CA LYS A 34 -18.85 -9.92 10.03
C LYS A 34 -18.17 -8.74 10.72
N ILE A 35 -16.93 -8.91 11.23
CA ILE A 35 -16.16 -7.82 11.87
C ILE A 35 -15.89 -6.70 10.87
N CYS A 36 -15.48 -7.03 9.64
CA CYS A 36 -15.18 -6.06 8.60
C CYS A 36 -16.42 -5.36 8.04
N ASN A 37 -17.62 -5.88 8.26
CA ASN A 37 -18.86 -5.28 7.76
C ASN A 37 -19.07 -3.90 8.39
N ARG A 38 -19.29 -2.87 7.57
CA ARG A 38 -19.51 -1.47 7.99
C ARG A 38 -20.75 -1.26 8.86
N ASN A 39 -21.71 -2.19 8.83
CA ASN A 39 -22.88 -2.18 9.70
C ASN A 39 -22.63 -2.83 11.09
N PHE A 40 -21.42 -3.37 11.32
CA PHE A 40 -21.02 -3.94 12.62
C PHE A 40 -19.87 -3.12 13.20
N ILE A 41 -18.61 -3.56 13.07
CA ILE A 41 -17.43 -2.79 13.46
C ILE A 41 -16.91 -1.98 12.26
N GLY A 42 -16.79 -2.65 11.12
CA GLY A 42 -16.34 -2.10 9.85
C GLY A 42 -14.85 -1.86 9.77
N CYS A 43 -14.19 -2.40 8.77
CA CYS A 43 -12.82 -2.06 8.39
C CYS A 43 -12.52 -2.53 6.97
N ASP A 44 -11.47 -1.96 6.38
CA ASP A 44 -10.97 -2.42 5.08
C ASP A 44 -10.23 -3.75 5.23
N GLN A 45 -9.45 -3.90 6.30
CA GLN A 45 -8.73 -5.14 6.61
C GLN A 45 -8.70 -5.40 8.12
N LEU A 46 -8.64 -6.71 8.45
CA LEU A 46 -8.38 -7.19 9.81
C LEU A 46 -6.92 -7.67 9.89
N ILE A 47 -6.23 -7.33 10.98
CA ILE A 47 -4.82 -7.67 11.21
C ILE A 47 -4.71 -8.45 12.52
N PHE A 48 -4.06 -9.62 12.47
CA PHE A 48 -3.60 -10.32 13.66
C PHE A 48 -2.14 -9.99 13.95
N ILE A 49 -1.85 -9.69 15.22
CA ILE A 49 -0.48 -9.62 15.75
C ILE A 49 -0.18 -10.93 16.45
N ASN A 50 0.78 -11.66 15.89
CA ASN A 50 1.22 -12.96 16.40
C ASN A 50 2.56 -12.85 17.13
N LYS A 51 2.77 -13.73 18.12
CA LYS A 51 4.06 -13.86 18.79
C LYS A 51 5.14 -14.29 17.79
N ASN A 52 6.28 -13.63 17.84
CA ASN A 52 7.50 -14.03 17.13
C ASN A 52 8.64 -14.13 18.14
N LEU A 53 9.51 -15.16 18.00
CA LEU A 53 10.61 -15.39 18.93
C LEU A 53 11.90 -14.68 18.52
N LYS A 54 11.98 -14.16 17.30
CA LYS A 54 13.20 -13.56 16.73
C LYS A 54 13.10 -12.05 16.54
N ILE A 55 11.89 -11.54 16.34
CA ILE A 55 11.59 -10.12 16.11
C ILE A 55 10.34 -9.73 16.90
N ASP A 56 9.90 -8.48 16.81
CA ASP A 56 8.86 -7.94 17.68
C ASP A 56 7.51 -8.62 17.53
N ALA A 57 7.08 -8.91 16.31
CA ALA A 57 5.86 -9.66 16.04
C ALA A 57 5.79 -10.18 14.60
N SER A 58 4.82 -11.05 14.33
CA SER A 58 4.40 -11.42 12.97
C SER A 58 2.99 -10.94 12.71
N LEU A 59 2.70 -10.53 11.47
CA LEU A 59 1.41 -10.02 11.05
C LEU A 59 0.73 -10.96 10.05
N GLU A 60 -0.57 -11.13 10.23
CA GLU A 60 -1.45 -11.73 9.23
C GLU A 60 -2.53 -10.73 8.86
N PHE A 61 -2.75 -10.54 7.56
CA PHE A 61 -3.71 -9.60 7.02
C PHE A 61 -4.87 -10.33 6.36
N TYR A 62 -6.09 -9.87 6.63
CA TYR A 62 -7.31 -10.39 6.03
C TYR A 62 -8.11 -9.26 5.40
N ASN A 63 -8.51 -9.43 4.16
CA ASN A 63 -9.41 -8.52 3.48
C ASN A 63 -10.84 -8.62 4.05
N SER A 64 -11.68 -7.66 3.73
CA SER A 64 -13.08 -7.62 4.20
C SER A 64 -13.93 -8.81 3.74
N ASP A 65 -13.52 -9.51 2.67
CA ASP A 65 -14.15 -10.75 2.20
C ASP A 65 -13.62 -12.03 2.91
N GLY A 66 -12.70 -11.85 3.89
CA GLY A 66 -12.08 -12.91 4.65
C GLY A 66 -10.98 -13.69 3.89
N SER A 67 -10.54 -13.22 2.74
CA SER A 67 -9.33 -13.71 2.06
C SER A 67 -8.07 -13.15 2.73
N THR A 68 -6.94 -13.86 2.62
CA THR A 68 -5.65 -13.39 3.12
C THR A 68 -5.04 -12.35 2.18
N SER A 69 -4.21 -11.46 2.74
CA SER A 69 -3.37 -10.52 2.01
C SER A 69 -1.93 -10.63 2.52
N GLY A 70 -0.95 -10.63 1.62
CA GLY A 70 0.45 -10.87 1.99
C GLY A 70 1.09 -9.75 2.83
N ALA A 71 0.70 -8.51 2.61
CA ALA A 71 1.15 -7.35 3.39
C ALA A 71 0.28 -6.12 3.10
N CYS A 72 0.29 -5.16 4.04
CA CYS A 72 -0.32 -3.85 3.88
C CYS A 72 0.55 -2.78 4.58
N GLY A 73 1.16 -1.89 3.80
CA GLY A 73 2.05 -0.86 4.34
C GLY A 73 1.36 0.11 5.31
N ASN A 74 0.09 0.46 5.06
CA ASN A 74 -0.71 1.31 5.96
C ASN A 74 -0.97 0.58 7.29
N GLY A 75 -1.39 -0.69 7.23
CA GLY A 75 -1.62 -1.52 8.40
C GLY A 75 -0.34 -1.79 9.20
N THR A 76 0.78 -2.05 8.51
CA THR A 76 2.10 -2.21 9.15
C THR A 76 2.48 -0.97 9.96
N ARG A 77 2.27 0.26 9.43
CA ARG A 77 2.53 1.50 10.19
C ARG A 77 1.65 1.61 11.44
N CYS A 78 0.36 1.27 11.34
CA CYS A 78 -0.54 1.27 12.49
C CYS A 78 -0.06 0.31 13.58
N VAL A 79 0.29 -0.93 13.23
CA VAL A 79 0.80 -1.92 14.20
C VAL A 79 2.15 -1.48 14.77
N ALA A 80 3.07 -0.97 13.95
CA ALA A 80 4.36 -0.49 14.43
C ALA A 80 4.18 0.65 15.46
N TYR A 81 3.26 1.57 15.22
CA TYR A 81 2.93 2.63 16.17
C TYR A 81 2.34 2.07 17.47
N LEU A 82 1.39 1.14 17.39
CA LEU A 82 0.79 0.47 18.55
C LEU A 82 1.86 -0.20 19.41
N LEU A 83 2.70 -1.05 18.81
CA LEU A 83 3.75 -1.79 19.51
C LEU A 83 4.85 -0.88 20.05
N SER A 84 5.19 0.19 19.33
CA SER A 84 6.14 1.20 19.79
C SER A 84 5.70 1.83 21.12
N ARG A 85 4.41 2.13 21.26
CA ARG A 85 3.86 2.70 22.50
C ARG A 85 3.82 1.68 23.64
N GLU A 86 3.48 0.44 23.34
CA GLU A 86 3.46 -0.64 24.32
C GLU A 86 4.86 -1.01 24.82
N MET A 87 5.82 -1.15 23.90
CA MET A 87 7.19 -1.60 24.19
C MET A 87 8.14 -0.45 24.59
N ASN A 88 7.66 0.80 24.53
CA ASN A 88 8.46 2.01 24.78
C ASN A 88 9.76 2.06 23.94
N LYS A 89 9.67 1.73 22.65
CA LYS A 89 10.78 1.82 21.69
C LYS A 89 10.31 2.32 20.33
N ASN A 90 11.18 3.00 19.59
CA ASN A 90 10.80 3.64 18.32
C ASN A 90 11.04 2.76 17.10
N GLU A 91 11.83 1.71 17.19
CA GLU A 91 12.15 0.81 16.08
C GLU A 91 11.45 -0.52 16.28
N ILE A 92 10.61 -0.90 15.32
CA ILE A 92 9.78 -2.10 15.38
C ILE A 92 10.04 -2.92 14.11
N THR A 93 10.34 -4.19 14.27
CA THR A 93 10.50 -5.15 13.18
C THR A 93 9.35 -6.13 13.15
N LEU A 94 8.65 -6.21 12.02
CA LEU A 94 7.45 -7.01 11.82
C LEU A 94 7.66 -8.02 10.69
N ALA A 95 7.37 -9.29 10.93
CA ALA A 95 7.31 -10.28 9.85
C ALA A 95 5.95 -10.23 9.17
N THR A 96 5.96 -10.32 7.84
CA THR A 96 4.78 -10.50 7.00
C THR A 96 5.02 -11.68 6.07
N GLU A 97 4.00 -12.12 5.35
CA GLU A 97 4.15 -13.17 4.33
C GLU A 97 5.19 -12.80 3.25
N THR A 98 5.32 -11.50 2.95
CA THR A 98 6.25 -11.00 1.93
C THR A 98 7.65 -10.70 2.45
N GLY A 99 7.90 -10.86 3.75
CA GLY A 99 9.19 -10.61 4.39
C GLY A 99 9.12 -9.74 5.64
N ASN A 100 10.28 -9.43 6.20
CA ASN A 100 10.40 -8.56 7.36
C ASN A 100 10.35 -7.09 6.95
N LEU A 101 9.57 -6.30 7.67
CA LEU A 101 9.47 -4.85 7.50
C LEU A 101 10.00 -4.16 8.77
N GLU A 102 10.98 -3.27 8.58
CA GLU A 102 11.50 -2.41 9.63
C GLU A 102 10.74 -1.09 9.62
N SER A 103 10.17 -0.71 10.76
CA SER A 103 9.44 0.53 10.93
C SER A 103 10.04 1.37 12.04
N LYS A 104 10.04 2.70 11.86
CA LYS A 104 10.53 3.67 12.83
C LYS A 104 9.47 4.71 13.12
N VAL A 105 9.13 4.91 14.38
CA VAL A 105 8.27 5.99 14.83
C VAL A 105 9.11 7.28 14.89
N LEU A 106 8.80 8.22 14.01
CA LEU A 106 9.53 9.48 13.86
C LEU A 106 9.01 10.59 14.77
N GLY A 107 7.81 10.44 15.31
CA GLY A 107 7.14 11.41 16.13
C GLY A 107 5.73 10.99 16.51
N GLU A 108 4.92 11.92 16.98
CA GLU A 108 3.52 11.64 17.27
C GLU A 108 2.78 11.25 16.00
N LYS A 109 2.29 10.00 15.96
CA LYS A 109 1.50 9.44 14.85
C LYS A 109 2.16 9.49 13.47
N LEU A 110 3.48 9.59 13.41
CA LEU A 110 4.24 9.55 12.16
C LEU A 110 5.18 8.34 12.17
N VAL A 111 4.99 7.45 11.21
CA VAL A 111 5.75 6.20 11.09
C VAL A 111 6.38 6.08 9.72
N GLU A 112 7.67 5.76 9.69
CA GLU A 112 8.40 5.34 8.50
C GLU A 112 8.52 3.82 8.48
N THR A 113 8.33 3.22 7.30
CA THR A 113 8.54 1.79 7.06
C THR A 113 9.45 1.62 5.86
N LYS A 114 10.50 0.80 6.01
CA LYS A 114 11.38 0.39 4.91
C LYS A 114 10.66 -0.66 4.07
N ILE A 115 10.55 -0.37 2.78
CA ILE A 115 9.88 -1.25 1.80
C ILE A 115 10.90 -2.12 1.07
N GLY A 116 12.15 -1.64 0.94
CA GLY A 116 13.19 -2.27 0.16
C GLY A 116 13.29 -1.73 -1.27
N PRO A 117 14.12 -2.36 -2.13
CA PRO A 117 14.32 -1.89 -3.51
C PRO A 117 13.15 -2.25 -4.41
N ALA A 118 12.88 -1.39 -5.41
CA ALA A 118 11.98 -1.74 -6.50
C ALA A 118 12.65 -2.69 -7.48
N LYS A 119 11.85 -3.57 -8.09
CA LYS A 119 12.27 -4.43 -9.20
C LYS A 119 11.84 -3.80 -10.51
N THR A 120 12.75 -3.76 -11.47
CA THR A 120 12.54 -3.10 -12.76
C THR A 120 12.71 -4.01 -13.95
N LYS A 121 13.22 -5.23 -13.77
CA LYS A 121 13.32 -6.19 -14.86
C LYS A 121 11.93 -6.73 -15.22
N TRP A 122 11.67 -6.89 -16.51
CA TRP A 122 10.39 -7.31 -17.02
C TRP A 122 9.85 -8.62 -16.39
N ASN A 123 10.74 -9.60 -16.17
CA ASN A 123 10.38 -10.88 -15.55
C ASN A 123 10.16 -10.80 -14.03
N GLU A 124 10.69 -9.77 -13.35
CA GLU A 124 10.43 -9.52 -11.93
C GLU A 124 9.16 -8.67 -11.71
N ILE A 125 8.67 -7.99 -12.77
CA ILE A 125 7.39 -7.28 -12.79
C ILE A 125 6.24 -8.20 -13.23
N PRO A 126 6.46 -9.45 -13.47
CA PRO A 126 5.91 -10.50 -14.32
C PRO A 126 5.16 -9.99 -15.57
N LEU A 127 5.90 -9.34 -16.47
CA LEU A 127 5.39 -9.03 -17.80
C LEU A 127 5.45 -10.26 -18.71
N LEU A 128 4.54 -10.35 -19.65
CA LEU A 128 4.45 -11.47 -20.61
C LEU A 128 5.71 -11.65 -21.47
N ARG A 129 6.44 -10.57 -21.73
CA ARG A 129 7.65 -10.55 -22.59
C ARG A 129 8.58 -9.41 -22.19
N GLU A 130 9.80 -9.49 -22.69
CA GLU A 130 10.79 -8.42 -22.53
C GLU A 130 10.34 -7.13 -23.21
N LEU A 131 10.35 -6.04 -22.43
CA LEU A 131 10.01 -4.67 -22.87
C LEU A 131 10.87 -3.67 -22.07
N ASN A 132 10.95 -2.45 -22.60
CA ASN A 132 11.50 -1.32 -21.84
C ASN A 132 10.52 -0.92 -20.72
N THR A 133 10.80 -1.35 -19.50
CA THR A 133 9.92 -1.12 -18.34
C THR A 133 9.86 0.34 -17.89
N ASN A 134 10.87 1.17 -18.24
CA ASN A 134 10.85 2.61 -17.98
C ASN A 134 9.81 3.34 -18.86
N ASN A 135 9.52 2.79 -20.03
CA ASN A 135 8.47 3.27 -20.91
C ASN A 135 7.93 2.11 -21.76
N LEU A 136 6.82 1.55 -21.33
CA LEU A 136 6.15 0.46 -22.04
C LEU A 136 5.54 0.89 -23.37
N ASN A 137 5.49 2.19 -23.65
CA ASN A 137 4.73 2.75 -24.77
C ASN A 137 3.27 2.25 -24.80
N TYR A 138 2.71 2.04 -23.59
CA TYR A 138 1.35 1.56 -23.42
C TYR A 138 0.35 2.68 -23.74
N LYS A 139 -0.66 2.36 -24.57
CA LYS A 139 -1.68 3.32 -24.98
C LYS A 139 -2.80 3.43 -23.95
N ILE A 140 -3.09 4.67 -23.51
CA ILE A 140 -4.32 5.02 -22.80
C ILE A 140 -5.06 6.12 -23.53
N ILE A 141 -6.37 6.22 -23.30
CA ILE A 141 -7.24 7.18 -24.02
C ILE A 141 -7.94 8.05 -22.97
N ASP A 142 -7.93 9.37 -23.19
CA ASP A 142 -8.63 10.32 -22.32
C ASP A 142 -10.15 10.40 -22.62
N LYS A 143 -10.88 11.19 -21.86
CA LYS A 143 -12.32 11.43 -22.01
C LYS A 143 -12.68 12.08 -23.37
N ASN A 144 -11.72 12.78 -23.99
CA ASN A 144 -11.86 13.45 -25.27
C ASN A 144 -11.39 12.57 -26.45
N LYS A 145 -11.15 11.28 -26.20
CA LYS A 145 -10.65 10.28 -27.18
C LYS A 145 -9.23 10.56 -27.70
N LYS A 146 -8.45 11.40 -27.01
CA LYS A 146 -7.04 11.62 -27.33
C LYS A 146 -6.19 10.46 -26.79
N GLU A 147 -5.28 9.99 -27.62
CA GLU A 147 -4.35 8.92 -27.27
C GLU A 147 -3.12 9.48 -26.54
N TYR A 148 -2.68 8.76 -25.52
CA TYR A 148 -1.45 8.98 -24.78
C TYR A 148 -0.67 7.68 -24.72
N PHE A 149 0.65 7.77 -24.90
CA PHE A 149 1.55 6.64 -24.87
C PHE A 149 2.56 6.81 -23.74
N GLY A 150 2.83 5.75 -22.97
CA GLY A 150 3.75 5.81 -21.83
C GLY A 150 3.64 4.60 -20.95
N GLY A 151 3.71 4.83 -19.65
CA GLY A 151 3.63 3.79 -18.61
C GLY A 151 5.00 3.27 -18.19
N THR A 152 5.39 3.57 -16.96
CA THR A 152 6.55 2.96 -16.30
C THR A 152 6.08 1.79 -15.47
N ALA A 153 6.62 0.60 -15.73
CA ALA A 153 6.31 -0.61 -14.96
C ALA A 153 7.38 -0.87 -13.90
N VAL A 154 6.93 -1.13 -12.67
CA VAL A 154 7.79 -1.48 -11.53
C VAL A 154 7.08 -2.46 -10.60
N ASN A 155 7.86 -3.22 -9.82
CA ASN A 155 7.33 -4.07 -8.75
C ASN A 155 7.96 -3.66 -7.41
N VAL A 156 7.13 -3.30 -6.44
CA VAL A 156 7.51 -2.92 -5.08
C VAL A 156 6.89 -3.88 -4.04
N GLY A 157 6.82 -5.16 -4.39
CA GLY A 157 6.12 -6.22 -3.69
C GLY A 157 4.87 -6.70 -4.45
N ASN A 158 4.40 -5.89 -5.38
CA ASN A 158 3.34 -6.19 -6.35
C ASN A 158 3.55 -5.37 -7.63
N PRO A 159 3.02 -5.81 -8.79
CA PRO A 159 3.17 -5.11 -10.07
C PRO A 159 2.40 -3.79 -10.12
N HIS A 160 3.05 -2.75 -10.65
CA HIS A 160 2.46 -1.44 -10.90
C HIS A 160 2.80 -0.94 -12.31
N ILE A 161 1.86 -0.20 -12.91
CA ILE A 161 2.11 0.68 -14.05
C ILE A 161 1.75 2.11 -13.67
N VAL A 162 2.67 3.06 -13.92
CA VAL A 162 2.51 4.47 -13.57
C VAL A 162 2.54 5.32 -14.84
N PHE A 163 1.47 6.08 -15.08
CA PHE A 163 1.36 7.02 -16.18
C PHE A 163 1.58 8.45 -15.67
N PHE A 164 2.58 9.14 -16.20
CA PHE A 164 2.79 10.57 -15.92
C PHE A 164 2.01 11.40 -16.92
N ILE A 165 0.99 12.12 -16.43
CA ILE A 165 0.03 12.88 -17.24
C ILE A 165 -0.10 14.32 -16.72
N ASN A 166 -0.55 15.23 -17.59
CA ASN A 166 -0.70 16.64 -17.23
C ASN A 166 -1.90 16.91 -16.33
N ASN A 167 -2.99 16.19 -16.55
CA ASN A 167 -4.20 16.35 -15.73
C ASN A 167 -4.90 14.99 -15.53
N ILE A 168 -5.04 14.59 -14.26
CA ILE A 168 -5.66 13.31 -13.88
C ILE A 168 -7.15 13.27 -14.26
N GLU A 169 -7.82 14.41 -14.17
CA GLU A 169 -9.27 14.50 -14.41
C GLU A 169 -9.66 14.33 -15.88
N ASP A 170 -8.69 14.39 -16.80
CA ASP A 170 -8.93 14.10 -18.21
C ASP A 170 -9.19 12.61 -18.47
N PHE A 171 -8.88 11.75 -17.51
CA PHE A 171 -9.04 10.31 -17.64
C PHE A 171 -10.15 9.76 -16.75
N ASN A 172 -10.81 8.70 -17.21
CA ASN A 172 -11.73 7.91 -16.40
C ASN A 172 -11.02 6.63 -15.94
N LEU A 173 -10.42 6.69 -14.73
CA LEU A 173 -9.65 5.56 -14.20
C LEU A 173 -10.54 4.35 -13.87
N GLU A 174 -11.83 4.54 -13.55
CA GLU A 174 -12.77 3.44 -13.34
C GLU A 174 -13.04 2.66 -14.63
N LYS A 175 -12.86 3.29 -15.78
CA LYS A 175 -12.96 2.65 -17.09
C LYS A 175 -11.65 2.00 -17.52
N ILE A 176 -10.54 2.77 -17.55
CA ILE A 176 -9.26 2.27 -18.06
C ILE A 176 -8.52 1.38 -17.06
N GLY A 177 -8.76 1.53 -15.76
CA GLY A 177 -8.12 0.74 -14.71
C GLY A 177 -8.33 -0.76 -14.87
N PRO A 178 -9.59 -1.26 -14.94
CA PRO A 178 -9.84 -2.70 -15.13
C PRO A 178 -9.34 -3.22 -16.49
N GLU A 179 -9.34 -2.39 -17.55
CA GLU A 179 -8.81 -2.78 -18.86
C GLU A 179 -7.30 -3.06 -18.77
N ILE A 180 -6.55 -2.17 -18.09
CA ILE A 180 -5.09 -2.30 -17.93
C ILE A 180 -4.75 -3.39 -16.90
N GLU A 181 -5.47 -3.44 -15.76
CA GLU A 181 -5.28 -4.48 -14.74
C GLU A 181 -5.33 -5.89 -15.33
N ASN A 182 -6.28 -6.12 -16.25
CA ASN A 182 -6.53 -7.43 -16.85
C ASN A 182 -5.84 -7.63 -18.21
N ASP A 183 -4.99 -6.69 -18.64
CA ASP A 183 -4.24 -6.84 -19.87
C ASP A 183 -3.27 -8.03 -19.78
N LYS A 184 -3.24 -8.84 -20.84
CA LYS A 184 -2.39 -10.05 -20.93
C LYS A 184 -0.89 -9.75 -20.76
N LEU A 185 -0.49 -8.48 -20.94
CA LEU A 185 0.88 -8.05 -20.71
C LEU A 185 1.31 -8.28 -19.26
N PHE A 186 0.39 -8.10 -18.30
CA PHE A 186 0.64 -8.30 -16.87
C PHE A 186 0.12 -9.67 -16.45
N THR A 187 0.99 -10.70 -16.43
CA THR A 187 0.60 -12.10 -16.19
C THR A 187 0.00 -12.34 -14.80
N GLU A 188 0.32 -11.48 -13.83
CA GLU A 188 -0.23 -11.48 -12.46
C GLU A 188 -1.15 -10.28 -12.22
N LYS A 189 -1.65 -9.63 -13.29
CA LYS A 189 -2.36 -8.34 -13.22
C LYS A 189 -1.48 -7.23 -12.62
N CYS A 190 -1.97 -5.99 -12.58
CA CYS A 190 -1.21 -4.86 -12.03
C CYS A 190 -2.11 -3.81 -11.38
N ASN A 191 -1.49 -2.98 -10.54
CA ASN A 191 -2.06 -1.73 -10.07
C ASN A 191 -1.80 -0.63 -11.10
N VAL A 192 -2.74 0.26 -11.28
CA VAL A 192 -2.66 1.34 -12.29
C VAL A 192 -2.69 2.69 -11.60
N THR A 193 -1.67 3.51 -11.84
CA THR A 193 -1.57 4.85 -11.26
C THR A 193 -1.52 5.92 -12.33
N LEU A 194 -2.41 6.91 -12.23
CA LEU A 194 -2.30 8.17 -12.93
C LEU A 194 -1.61 9.18 -12.02
N ALA A 195 -0.50 9.77 -12.47
CA ALA A 195 0.36 10.63 -11.70
C ALA A 195 0.56 11.99 -12.39
N LYS A 196 0.30 13.08 -11.66
CA LYS A 196 0.58 14.45 -12.08
C LYS A 196 1.73 15.01 -11.27
N ILE A 197 2.83 15.34 -11.94
CA ILE A 197 3.97 16.04 -11.31
C ILE A 197 3.55 17.47 -11.02
N ILE A 198 3.51 17.85 -9.76
CA ILE A 198 3.27 19.24 -9.34
C ILE A 198 4.61 20.00 -9.29
N ASN A 199 5.61 19.38 -8.69
CA ASN A 199 7.00 19.82 -8.68
C ASN A 199 7.93 18.66 -8.32
N LYS A 200 9.25 18.90 -8.19
CA LYS A 200 10.23 17.86 -7.87
C LYS A 200 10.06 17.16 -6.51
N ASN A 201 9.24 17.74 -5.62
CA ASN A 201 9.01 17.21 -4.28
C ASN A 201 7.54 16.85 -4.04
N HIS A 202 6.68 16.92 -5.07
CA HIS A 202 5.25 16.70 -4.90
C HIS A 202 4.61 16.14 -6.18
N ILE A 203 3.95 15.00 -6.04
CA ILE A 203 3.19 14.31 -7.10
C ILE A 203 1.79 14.04 -6.58
N LYS A 204 0.76 14.40 -7.35
CA LYS A 204 -0.62 14.01 -7.10
C LYS A 204 -0.96 12.75 -7.88
N VAL A 205 -1.70 11.82 -7.25
CA VAL A 205 -2.02 10.53 -7.86
C VAL A 205 -3.49 10.15 -7.71
N LYS A 206 -3.95 9.29 -8.62
CA LYS A 206 -5.20 8.53 -8.52
C LYS A 206 -4.88 7.08 -8.87
N VAL A 207 -5.40 6.13 -8.08
CA VAL A 207 -4.97 4.73 -8.13
C VAL A 207 -6.14 3.80 -8.33
N TRP A 208 -5.97 2.85 -9.23
CA TRP A 208 -6.77 1.64 -9.36
C TRP A 208 -5.94 0.47 -8.85
N GLU A 209 -6.36 -0.11 -7.73
CA GLU A 209 -5.66 -1.25 -7.13
C GLU A 209 -6.15 -2.57 -7.68
N ARG A 210 -5.23 -3.46 -7.95
CA ARG A 210 -5.46 -4.83 -8.39
C ARG A 210 -6.41 -5.57 -7.45
N GLY A 211 -7.57 -5.97 -7.98
CA GLY A 211 -8.61 -6.69 -7.24
C GLY A 211 -9.44 -5.85 -6.25
N ALA A 212 -9.12 -4.58 -6.05
CA ALA A 212 -9.85 -3.70 -5.12
C ALA A 212 -10.51 -2.51 -5.83
N GLY A 213 -10.05 -2.14 -7.02
CA GLY A 213 -10.62 -1.03 -7.79
C GLY A 213 -10.06 0.34 -7.40
N LEU A 214 -10.87 1.38 -7.54
CA LEU A 214 -10.49 2.74 -7.18
C LEU A 214 -10.37 2.88 -5.67
N THR A 215 -9.18 3.22 -5.16
CA THR A 215 -8.90 3.39 -3.74
C THR A 215 -8.45 4.80 -3.39
N LYS A 216 -8.66 5.20 -2.14
CA LYS A 216 -8.36 6.56 -1.65
C LYS A 216 -6.90 6.76 -1.31
N ALA A 217 -6.17 5.70 -0.98
CA ALA A 217 -4.74 5.72 -0.68
C ALA A 217 -4.14 4.31 -0.80
N CYS A 218 -2.95 4.21 -1.39
CA CYS A 218 -2.22 2.95 -1.56
C CYS A 218 -0.72 3.17 -1.33
N GLY A 219 -0.17 2.49 -0.32
CA GLY A 219 1.25 2.63 0.04
C GLY A 219 2.20 2.16 -1.06
N THR A 220 1.92 1.01 -1.67
CA THR A 220 2.77 0.47 -2.76
C THR A 220 2.67 1.33 -4.02
N ALA A 221 1.50 1.90 -4.33
CA ALA A 221 1.35 2.84 -5.43
C ALA A 221 2.15 4.13 -5.21
N ALA A 222 2.23 4.62 -3.95
CA ALA A 222 3.10 5.76 -3.62
C ALA A 222 4.57 5.43 -3.88
N CYS A 223 5.05 4.28 -3.40
CA CYS A 223 6.42 3.81 -3.61
C CYS A 223 6.73 3.62 -5.10
N ALA A 224 5.85 2.94 -5.83
CA ALA A 224 5.97 2.72 -7.27
C ALA A 224 6.02 4.05 -8.06
N THR A 225 5.16 5.01 -7.70
CA THR A 225 5.11 6.32 -8.34
C THR A 225 6.39 7.13 -8.11
N ALA A 226 6.86 7.19 -6.85
CA ALA A 226 8.09 7.91 -6.53
C ALA A 226 9.30 7.28 -7.23
N TYR A 227 9.42 5.96 -7.19
CA TYR A 227 10.50 5.26 -7.87
C TYR A 227 10.45 5.46 -9.39
N SER A 228 9.29 5.31 -10.01
CA SER A 228 9.09 5.58 -11.43
C SER A 228 9.44 7.01 -11.81
N ALA A 229 9.09 7.99 -10.97
CA ALA A 229 9.43 9.39 -11.20
C ALA A 229 10.94 9.64 -11.08
N LYS A 230 11.63 9.00 -10.13
CA LYS A 230 13.09 9.11 -9.94
C LYS A 230 13.84 8.58 -11.16
N ILE A 231 13.56 7.34 -11.61
CA ILE A 231 14.25 6.74 -12.77
C ILE A 231 14.00 7.47 -14.09
N ASN A 232 12.89 8.21 -14.16
CA ASN A 232 12.58 9.09 -15.30
C ASN A 232 13.06 10.55 -15.10
N GLY A 233 13.89 10.83 -14.09
CA GLY A 233 14.49 12.15 -13.84
C GLY A 233 13.49 13.26 -13.46
N LYS A 234 12.29 12.90 -13.02
CA LYS A 234 11.19 13.84 -12.71
C LYS A 234 11.26 14.42 -11.30
N ILE A 235 11.91 13.71 -10.38
CA ILE A 235 12.05 14.09 -8.96
C ILE A 235 13.47 13.85 -8.46
N ASN A 236 13.74 14.36 -7.26
CA ASN A 236 14.93 14.02 -6.48
C ASN A 236 14.67 12.72 -5.66
N ASN A 237 15.54 12.44 -4.68
CA ASN A 237 15.46 11.23 -3.86
C ASN A 237 14.31 11.24 -2.84
N LYS A 238 13.61 12.36 -2.65
CA LYS A 238 12.47 12.47 -1.72
C LYS A 238 11.32 13.24 -2.36
N THR A 239 10.10 12.72 -2.21
CA THR A 239 8.89 13.36 -2.73
C THR A 239 7.67 12.98 -1.91
N ASP A 240 6.70 13.88 -1.83
CA ASP A 240 5.38 13.62 -1.29
C ASP A 240 4.45 13.12 -2.40
N ILE A 241 3.77 12.03 -2.14
CA ILE A 241 2.72 11.49 -2.99
C ILE A 241 1.38 11.83 -2.37
N GLU A 242 0.61 12.67 -3.05
CA GLU A 242 -0.70 13.14 -2.60
C GLU A 242 -1.82 12.29 -3.16
N PHE A 243 -2.61 11.75 -2.24
CA PHE A 243 -3.87 11.07 -2.47
C PHE A 243 -5.04 11.96 -2.04
N GLU A 244 -6.25 11.52 -2.28
CA GLU A 244 -7.46 12.23 -1.82
C GLU A 244 -7.48 12.44 -0.29
N MET A 245 -7.02 11.45 0.49
CA MET A 245 -7.07 11.46 1.95
C MET A 245 -5.81 12.04 2.62
N GLY A 246 -4.81 12.48 1.86
CA GLY A 246 -3.58 13.04 2.41
C GLY A 246 -2.32 12.60 1.67
N LYS A 247 -1.17 12.66 2.33
CA LYS A 247 0.13 12.45 1.72
C LYS A 247 0.94 11.35 2.39
N LEU A 248 1.72 10.64 1.56
CA LEU A 248 2.81 9.78 1.99
C LEU A 248 4.13 10.38 1.50
N SER A 249 5.12 10.51 2.37
CA SER A 249 6.47 10.91 1.98
C SER A 249 7.29 9.68 1.64
N ILE A 250 7.82 9.66 0.43
CA ILE A 250 8.68 8.57 -0.06
C ILE A 250 10.10 9.08 -0.19
N SER A 251 11.05 8.35 0.38
CA SER A 251 12.48 8.57 0.20
C SER A 251 13.13 7.34 -0.42
N ILE A 252 14.12 7.57 -1.28
CA ILE A 252 14.86 6.53 -1.98
C ILE A 252 16.34 6.82 -1.75
N ASP A 253 17.03 5.92 -1.05
CA ASP A 253 18.44 6.09 -0.72
C ASP A 253 19.38 5.84 -1.92
N GLU A 254 20.68 5.97 -1.71
CA GLU A 254 21.72 5.75 -2.74
C GLU A 254 21.81 4.28 -3.19
N LYS A 255 21.32 3.35 -2.35
CA LYS A 255 21.24 1.91 -2.66
C LYS A 255 19.89 1.52 -3.25
N GLU A 256 19.06 2.51 -3.61
CA GLU A 256 17.72 2.35 -4.18
C GLU A 256 16.68 1.71 -3.24
N ASN A 257 16.95 1.68 -1.92
CA ASN A 257 15.95 1.26 -0.96
C ASN A 257 14.90 2.36 -0.79
N ILE A 258 13.66 1.94 -0.83
CA ILE A 258 12.49 2.81 -0.66
C ILE A 258 12.08 2.79 0.81
N SER A 259 11.90 3.97 1.40
CA SER A 259 11.25 4.17 2.70
C SER A 259 9.99 5.01 2.52
N MET A 260 8.93 4.62 3.19
CA MET A 260 7.62 5.27 3.14
C MET A 260 7.24 5.79 4.52
N SER A 261 7.07 7.09 4.66
CA SER A 261 6.59 7.74 5.88
C SER A 261 5.16 8.22 5.71
N GLY A 262 4.33 8.00 6.72
CA GLY A 262 2.95 8.45 6.69
C GLY A 262 2.31 8.51 8.08
N PRO A 263 1.20 9.24 8.21
CA PRO A 263 0.46 9.33 9.45
C PRO A 263 -0.27 8.04 9.78
N VAL A 264 -0.57 7.89 11.06
CA VAL A 264 -1.51 6.91 11.60
C VAL A 264 -2.50 7.60 12.54
N SER A 265 -3.67 7.02 12.73
CA SER A 265 -4.69 7.54 13.64
C SER A 265 -4.34 7.35 15.13
N ASN A 266 -5.23 7.78 16.01
CA ASN A 266 -5.22 7.39 17.40
C ASN A 266 -5.39 5.87 17.55
N ILE A 267 -4.86 5.32 18.64
CA ILE A 267 -5.09 3.93 19.04
C ILE A 267 -6.43 3.91 19.80
N ASN A 268 -7.47 3.37 19.19
CA ASN A 268 -8.78 3.25 19.80
C ASN A 268 -9.04 1.80 20.17
N GLN A 269 -9.01 1.48 21.46
CA GLN A 269 -9.36 0.14 21.94
C GLN A 269 -10.87 -0.07 21.86
N ILE A 270 -11.28 -1.24 21.38
CA ILE A 270 -12.67 -1.65 21.22
C ILE A 270 -12.88 -3.07 21.79
N ASP A 271 -14.10 -3.38 22.24
CA ASP A 271 -14.51 -4.72 22.61
C ASP A 271 -15.37 -5.32 21.49
N ILE A 272 -15.01 -6.54 21.07
CA ILE A 272 -15.71 -7.27 20.02
C ILE A 272 -16.46 -8.44 20.64
N LYS A 273 -17.79 -8.49 20.40
CA LYS A 273 -18.68 -9.60 20.77
C LYS A 273 -19.22 -10.27 19.50
N ILE A 274 -18.84 -11.52 19.27
CA ILE A 274 -19.13 -12.25 18.04
C ILE A 274 -19.57 -13.70 18.33
#